data_41e2f34a349e16950060b51cdc9e042d
#
_entry.id   41e2f34a349e16950060b51cdc9e042d
#
_cell.length_a   1.000
_cell.length_b   1.000
_cell.length_c   1.000
_cell.angle_alpha   90.00
_cell.angle_beta   90.00
_cell.angle_gamma   90.00
#
_symmetry.space_group_name_H-M   'P 1'
#
loop_
_entity.id
_entity.type
_entity.pdbx_description
1 polymer ?
#
loop_
_entity_poly.entity_id
_entity_poly.type
_entity_poly.pdbx_seq_one_letter_code
_entity_poly.pdbx_strand_id
1 'polypeptide(L)'
;TGSPPGGERVHRMEKYGRAVAGGAAGFVFHNQRDGQLPQTGALRGGRVGERPAASVSGEVGSWLEAYAERGGAAELTVDAHTEPGTGVNTHGVLGPDTPTEVVVIAHHDAHDIGEGALDNGCGVATLVAAARVLAAMESVLETRVRLGTVSGEEVGLVGASALADSLDTDAVRAVVNLDGAGRYRTLRAFLHATPAFADVLAAVEDAAGHPIDVVDTLHPYSDHWPFLRAGVPAVQLHSVTPERGRGWGHTQADTRDKVDARTLREHGMLAALLVRELAREDTTIPRASQATLRQRLVDAGMRSGMVAADVWPAAWD
;
A
#
# COMPACT_ATOMS: atom_id res chain seq x y z
N THR A 1 -20.88 3.24 7.88
CA THR A 1 -20.87 4.24 6.78
C THR A 1 -20.31 3.61 5.52
N GLY A 2 -21.16 3.40 4.55
CA GLY A 2 -20.80 2.93 3.22
C GLY A 2 -20.29 4.06 2.30
N SER A 3 -19.75 3.74 1.11
CA SER A 3 -19.67 4.71 0.02
C SER A 3 -21.05 4.81 -0.64
N PRO A 4 -21.48 6.00 -1.12
CA PRO A 4 -22.77 6.12 -1.77
C PRO A 4 -22.84 5.20 -3.00
N PRO A 5 -24.00 4.65 -3.34
CA PRO A 5 -24.16 3.86 -4.56
C PRO A 5 -23.71 4.67 -5.79
N GLY A 6 -22.75 4.14 -6.57
CA GLY A 6 -22.16 4.82 -7.73
C GLY A 6 -21.18 5.93 -7.41
N GLY A 7 -20.85 6.16 -6.15
CA GLY A 7 -19.82 7.14 -5.71
C GLY A 7 -18.43 6.55 -5.66
N GLU A 8 -17.42 7.43 -5.66
CA GLU A 8 -16.03 7.04 -5.44
C GLU A 8 -15.84 6.36 -4.07
N ARG A 9 -14.90 5.42 -4.02
CA ARG A 9 -14.57 4.73 -2.78
C ARG A 9 -13.87 5.69 -1.81
N VAL A 10 -14.55 6.04 -0.72
CA VAL A 10 -13.99 6.87 0.36
C VAL A 10 -13.16 5.98 1.30
N HIS A 11 -11.92 6.39 1.60
CA HIS A 11 -11.03 5.64 2.48
C HIS A 11 -11.57 5.59 3.93
N ARG A 12 -11.29 4.50 4.65
CA ARG A 12 -11.75 4.31 6.05
C ARG A 12 -11.33 5.47 6.97
N MET A 13 -10.08 5.90 6.89
CA MET A 13 -9.56 7.00 7.70
C MET A 13 -10.28 8.33 7.41
N GLU A 14 -10.61 8.61 6.16
CA GLU A 14 -11.41 9.77 5.80
C GLU A 14 -12.82 9.72 6.40
N LYS A 15 -13.49 8.57 6.30
CA LYS A 15 -14.83 8.38 6.90
C LYS A 15 -14.80 8.63 8.40
N TYR A 16 -13.79 8.06 9.07
CA TYR A 16 -13.57 8.28 10.49
C TYR A 16 -13.34 9.74 10.84
N GLY A 17 -12.41 10.39 10.14
CA GLY A 17 -12.09 11.80 10.37
C GLY A 17 -13.28 12.73 10.17
N ARG A 18 -14.08 12.50 9.13
CA ARG A 18 -15.31 13.27 8.89
C ARG A 18 -16.36 13.02 9.97
N ALA A 19 -16.51 11.80 10.48
CA ALA A 19 -17.41 11.48 11.57
C ALA A 19 -16.99 12.19 12.87
N VAL A 20 -15.71 12.15 13.21
CA VAL A 20 -15.15 12.85 14.38
C VAL A 20 -15.34 14.36 14.27
N ALA A 21 -15.05 14.96 13.12
CA ALA A 21 -15.27 16.39 12.86
C ALA A 21 -16.76 16.79 12.96
N GLY A 22 -17.66 15.85 12.61
CA GLY A 22 -19.11 16.01 12.78
C GLY A 22 -19.63 15.79 14.19
N GLY A 23 -18.75 15.54 15.19
CA GLY A 23 -19.12 15.37 16.59
C GLY A 23 -19.60 13.96 16.97
N ALA A 24 -19.31 12.94 16.14
CA ALA A 24 -19.68 11.57 16.46
C ALA A 24 -19.03 11.10 17.77
N ALA A 25 -19.83 10.43 18.64
CA ALA A 25 -19.34 9.86 19.89
C ALA A 25 -18.57 8.54 19.68
N GLY A 26 -18.85 7.83 18.60
CA GLY A 26 -18.19 6.58 18.20
C GLY A 26 -18.32 6.36 16.69
N PHE A 27 -17.60 5.37 16.19
CA PHE A 27 -17.59 5.06 14.76
C PHE A 27 -17.73 3.56 14.53
N VAL A 28 -18.74 3.17 13.75
CA VAL A 28 -18.89 1.80 13.29
C VAL A 28 -18.71 1.75 11.79
N PHE A 29 -17.68 1.03 11.36
CA PHE A 29 -17.40 0.78 9.96
C PHE A 29 -18.00 -0.57 9.58
N HIS A 30 -18.83 -0.63 8.55
CA HIS A 30 -19.34 -1.88 8.03
C HIS A 30 -18.79 -2.19 6.65
N ASN A 31 -18.56 -3.47 6.39
CA ASN A 31 -18.18 -3.91 5.07
C ASN A 31 -19.42 -3.82 4.15
N GLN A 32 -19.28 -3.14 3.03
CA GLN A 32 -20.38 -2.92 2.08
C GLN A 32 -20.65 -4.09 1.13
N ARG A 33 -19.77 -5.10 1.16
CA ARG A 33 -19.87 -6.26 0.27
C ARG A 33 -20.54 -7.40 1.03
N ASP A 34 -21.61 -7.92 0.44
CA ASP A 34 -22.31 -9.09 0.97
C ASP A 34 -21.37 -10.29 1.14
N GLY A 35 -21.52 -10.98 2.25
CA GLY A 35 -20.73 -12.15 2.61
C GLY A 35 -19.27 -11.85 2.95
N GLN A 36 -18.89 -10.57 3.14
CA GLN A 36 -17.53 -10.20 3.56
C GLN A 36 -17.45 -9.93 5.07
N LEU A 37 -16.33 -10.37 5.64
CA LEU A 37 -16.04 -10.25 7.06
C LEU A 37 -15.78 -8.79 7.49
N PRO A 38 -15.90 -8.48 8.78
CA PRO A 38 -15.45 -7.21 9.34
C PRO A 38 -13.99 -6.94 8.97
N GLN A 39 -13.69 -5.74 8.53
CA GLN A 39 -12.33 -5.31 8.18
C GLN A 39 -11.73 -4.48 9.32
N THR A 40 -10.50 -4.76 9.71
CA THR A 40 -9.71 -3.90 10.60
C THR A 40 -8.90 -2.86 9.82
N GLY A 41 -8.15 -2.03 10.51
CA GLY A 41 -7.15 -1.12 9.96
C GLY A 41 -7.09 0.22 10.69
N ALA A 42 -6.01 0.97 10.45
CA ALA A 42 -5.80 2.28 11.05
C ALA A 42 -6.94 3.26 10.79
N LEU A 43 -7.19 4.11 11.78
CA LEU A 43 -8.21 5.18 11.73
C LEU A 43 -7.58 6.55 11.49
N ARG A 44 -6.27 6.67 11.78
CA ARG A 44 -5.44 7.86 11.59
C ARG A 44 -4.06 7.46 11.09
N GLY A 45 -3.38 8.38 10.41
CA GLY A 45 -2.00 8.18 9.98
C GLY A 45 -1.04 8.29 11.17
N GLY A 46 -0.52 7.14 11.65
CA GLY A 46 0.53 7.11 12.68
C GLY A 46 0.11 7.53 14.08
N ARG A 47 -1.19 7.58 14.41
CA ARG A 47 -1.67 7.92 15.75
C ARG A 47 -2.99 7.26 16.13
N VAL A 48 -3.29 7.26 17.41
CA VAL A 48 -4.54 6.73 17.96
C VAL A 48 -5.74 7.57 17.54
N GLY A 49 -6.87 6.90 17.27
CA GLY A 49 -8.14 7.58 16.99
C GLY A 49 -8.74 8.23 18.25
N GLU A 50 -9.42 9.35 18.07
CA GLU A 50 -9.99 10.17 19.15
C GLU A 50 -11.29 9.60 19.75
N ARG A 51 -11.92 8.68 19.04
CA ARG A 51 -13.23 8.09 19.41
C ARG A 51 -13.18 6.58 19.27
N PRO A 52 -13.92 5.84 20.12
CA PRO A 52 -14.00 4.40 19.99
C PRO A 52 -14.56 4.02 18.61
N ALA A 53 -14.00 2.97 18.04
CA ALA A 53 -14.40 2.48 16.75
C ALA A 53 -14.40 0.95 16.69
N ALA A 54 -15.32 0.40 15.90
CA ALA A 54 -15.39 -1.02 15.62
C ALA A 54 -15.75 -1.26 14.15
N SER A 55 -15.44 -2.45 13.67
CA SER A 55 -15.88 -2.92 12.36
C SER A 55 -16.88 -4.06 12.51
N VAL A 56 -17.84 -4.10 11.60
CA VAL A 56 -18.88 -5.15 11.54
C VAL A 56 -19.02 -5.67 10.10
N SER A 57 -19.64 -6.85 9.95
CA SER A 57 -19.99 -7.36 8.61
C SER A 57 -21.04 -6.49 7.92
N GLY A 58 -21.25 -6.70 6.62
CA GLY A 58 -22.30 -6.02 5.85
C GLY A 58 -23.69 -6.25 6.46
N GLU A 59 -23.99 -7.48 6.87
CA GLU A 59 -25.28 -7.88 7.43
C GLU A 59 -25.55 -7.19 8.76
N VAL A 60 -24.57 -7.20 9.67
CA VAL A 60 -24.68 -6.51 10.97
C VAL A 60 -24.79 -5.00 10.75
N GLY A 61 -24.03 -4.44 9.78
CA GLY A 61 -24.12 -3.04 9.41
C GLY A 61 -25.52 -2.64 8.96
N SER A 62 -26.15 -3.44 8.11
CA SER A 62 -27.52 -3.22 7.61
C SER A 62 -28.55 -3.26 8.76
N TRP A 63 -28.37 -4.16 9.73
CA TRP A 63 -29.23 -4.17 10.93
C TRP A 63 -29.07 -2.92 11.77
N LEU A 64 -27.84 -2.47 12.01
CA LEU A 64 -27.58 -1.24 12.75
C LEU A 64 -28.17 -0.01 12.06
N GLU A 65 -28.08 0.08 10.72
CA GLU A 65 -28.72 1.13 9.95
C GLU A 65 -30.24 1.12 10.13
N ALA A 66 -30.88 -0.04 10.00
CA ALA A 66 -32.33 -0.18 10.18
C ALA A 66 -32.78 0.15 11.63
N TYR A 67 -31.97 -0.09 12.64
CA TYR A 67 -32.25 0.35 14.02
C TYR A 67 -32.10 1.86 14.16
N ALA A 68 -31.05 2.44 13.59
CA ALA A 68 -30.80 3.88 13.65
C ALA A 68 -31.90 4.70 12.96
N GLU A 69 -32.41 4.24 11.81
CA GLU A 69 -33.54 4.85 11.09
C GLU A 69 -34.81 4.90 11.93
N ARG A 70 -34.99 3.93 12.85
CA ARG A 70 -36.11 3.88 13.78
C ARG A 70 -35.87 4.63 15.09
N GLY A 71 -34.79 5.39 15.19
CA GLY A 71 -34.41 6.13 16.39
C GLY A 71 -33.78 5.26 17.50
N GLY A 72 -33.26 4.10 17.14
CA GLY A 72 -32.54 3.22 18.07
C GLY A 72 -31.23 3.84 18.53
N ALA A 73 -30.78 3.46 19.72
CA ALA A 73 -29.48 3.82 20.27
C ALA A 73 -28.55 2.60 20.29
N ALA A 74 -27.24 2.86 20.21
CA ALA A 74 -26.19 1.86 20.36
C ALA A 74 -25.17 2.32 21.40
N GLU A 75 -24.61 1.38 22.14
CA GLU A 75 -23.47 1.60 23.01
C GLU A 75 -22.25 0.88 22.41
N LEU A 76 -21.12 1.59 22.36
CA LEU A 76 -19.84 1.04 21.90
C LEU A 76 -18.80 1.22 23.00
N THR A 77 -18.34 0.10 23.55
CA THR A 77 -17.24 0.05 24.52
C THR A 77 -16.03 -0.60 23.88
N VAL A 78 -14.88 0.05 23.95
CA VAL A 78 -13.58 -0.48 23.50
C VAL A 78 -12.64 -0.49 24.70
N ASP A 79 -12.28 -1.69 25.16
CA ASP A 79 -11.28 -1.90 26.20
C ASP A 79 -9.94 -2.21 25.53
N ALA A 80 -9.13 -1.16 25.32
CA ALA A 80 -7.84 -1.24 24.67
C ALA A 80 -6.93 -0.11 25.16
N HIS A 81 -5.64 -0.37 25.15
CA HIS A 81 -4.61 0.63 25.41
C HIS A 81 -3.57 0.63 24.30
N THR A 82 -2.89 1.75 24.15
CA THR A 82 -1.79 1.90 23.20
C THR A 82 -0.52 2.22 23.99
N GLU A 83 0.55 1.51 23.70
CA GLU A 83 1.85 1.71 24.33
C GLU A 83 2.95 1.92 23.27
N PRO A 84 4.07 2.56 23.61
CA PRO A 84 5.19 2.67 22.71
C PRO A 84 5.73 1.30 22.32
N GLY A 85 5.99 1.12 21.02
CA GLY A 85 6.57 -0.10 20.45
C GLY A 85 7.68 0.23 19.46
N THR A 86 8.46 -0.78 19.07
CA THR A 86 9.49 -0.67 18.06
C THR A 86 9.30 -1.73 16.98
N GLY A 87 9.46 -1.30 15.72
CA GLY A 87 9.56 -2.20 14.57
C GLY A 87 11.00 -2.19 14.02
N VAL A 88 11.35 -3.22 13.26
CA VAL A 88 12.69 -3.34 12.66
C VAL A 88 12.54 -3.46 11.15
N ASN A 89 13.18 -2.57 10.40
CA ASN A 89 13.36 -2.74 8.97
C ASN A 89 14.56 -3.66 8.71
N THR A 90 14.45 -4.54 7.72
CA THR A 90 15.53 -5.43 7.31
C THR A 90 15.85 -5.22 5.85
N HIS A 91 17.12 -5.06 5.49
CA HIS A 91 17.49 -4.93 4.08
C HIS A 91 18.84 -5.59 3.77
N GLY A 92 19.00 -5.94 2.48
CA GLY A 92 20.27 -6.37 1.88
C GLY A 92 20.51 -5.59 0.58
N VAL A 93 21.71 -5.71 0.05
CA VAL A 93 22.15 -5.01 -1.16
C VAL A 93 22.71 -6.03 -2.14
N LEU A 94 22.40 -5.87 -3.43
CA LEU A 94 22.93 -6.61 -4.55
C LEU A 94 23.50 -5.66 -5.61
N GLY A 95 24.38 -6.16 -6.47
CA GLY A 95 24.98 -5.44 -7.57
C GLY A 95 26.21 -4.60 -7.17
N PRO A 96 26.70 -3.76 -8.08
CA PRO A 96 27.91 -2.97 -7.87
C PRO A 96 27.71 -1.87 -6.81
N ASP A 97 28.82 -1.44 -6.22
CA ASP A 97 28.83 -0.29 -5.31
C ASP A 97 28.81 1.02 -6.15
N THR A 98 27.62 1.46 -6.51
CA THR A 98 27.36 2.68 -7.26
C THR A 98 26.84 3.80 -6.36
N PRO A 99 27.04 5.08 -6.75
CA PRO A 99 26.56 6.23 -5.99
C PRO A 99 25.03 6.32 -5.95
N THR A 100 24.34 5.64 -6.85
CA THR A 100 22.88 5.60 -6.89
C THR A 100 22.36 4.18 -6.72
N GLU A 101 21.09 4.05 -6.31
CA GLU A 101 20.48 2.76 -6.07
C GLU A 101 19.00 2.71 -6.47
N VAL A 102 18.52 1.49 -6.76
CA VAL A 102 17.09 1.16 -6.84
C VAL A 102 16.69 0.52 -5.52
N VAL A 103 15.56 0.96 -4.95
CA VAL A 103 15.04 0.43 -3.67
C VAL A 103 13.80 -0.40 -3.94
N VAL A 104 13.75 -1.62 -3.37
CA VAL A 104 12.60 -2.54 -3.47
C VAL A 104 12.14 -2.87 -2.06
N ILE A 105 10.89 -2.60 -1.76
CA ILE A 105 10.34 -2.79 -0.42
C ILE A 105 9.02 -3.56 -0.42
N ALA A 106 8.75 -4.22 0.70
CA ALA A 106 7.44 -4.78 1.07
C ALA A 106 7.29 -4.66 2.58
N HIS A 107 6.12 -4.32 3.09
CA HIS A 107 5.91 -4.38 4.54
C HIS A 107 5.73 -5.82 5.01
N HIS A 108 6.15 -6.09 6.25
CA HIS A 108 6.09 -7.41 6.86
C HIS A 108 5.23 -7.46 8.13
N ASP A 109 4.75 -6.32 8.59
CA ASP A 109 3.71 -6.27 9.60
C ASP A 109 2.33 -6.58 8.98
N ALA A 110 1.41 -7.00 9.83
CA ALA A 110 0.04 -7.32 9.46
C ALA A 110 -0.89 -7.08 10.65
N HIS A 111 -2.19 -7.02 10.39
CA HIS A 111 -3.17 -7.00 11.45
C HIS A 111 -3.26 -8.36 12.16
N ASP A 112 -3.26 -8.36 13.48
CA ASP A 112 -3.22 -9.52 14.38
C ASP A 112 -4.48 -10.42 14.34
N ILE A 113 -5.53 -10.01 13.65
CA ILE A 113 -6.77 -10.80 13.50
C ILE A 113 -6.66 -11.95 12.48
N GLY A 114 -5.59 -11.97 11.68
CA GLY A 114 -5.30 -12.97 10.64
C GLY A 114 -3.83 -13.34 10.59
N GLU A 115 -3.43 -14.13 9.60
CA GLU A 115 -2.02 -14.49 9.37
C GLU A 115 -1.26 -13.41 8.57
N GLY A 116 -1.95 -12.43 7.98
CA GLY A 116 -1.35 -11.45 7.08
C GLY A 116 -0.74 -12.07 5.82
N ALA A 117 -1.29 -13.20 5.37
CA ALA A 117 -0.72 -13.94 4.25
C ALA A 117 -0.87 -13.21 2.92
N LEU A 118 -2.02 -12.57 2.72
CA LEU A 118 -2.31 -11.76 1.55
C LEU A 118 -1.87 -10.30 1.74
N ASP A 119 -1.90 -9.80 2.98
CA ASP A 119 -1.55 -8.44 3.36
C ASP A 119 -0.56 -8.44 4.54
N ASN A 120 0.78 -8.50 4.34
CA ASN A 120 1.43 -8.48 3.02
C ASN A 120 2.49 -9.62 2.89
N GLY A 121 2.24 -10.78 3.48
CA GLY A 121 3.11 -11.98 3.31
C GLY A 121 3.38 -12.34 1.84
N CYS A 122 2.37 -12.13 0.96
CA CYS A 122 2.56 -12.29 -0.49
C CYS A 122 3.58 -11.30 -1.06
N GLY A 123 3.55 -10.03 -0.66
CA GLY A 123 4.53 -9.04 -1.09
C GLY A 123 5.93 -9.40 -0.62
N VAL A 124 6.10 -9.80 0.64
CA VAL A 124 7.37 -10.29 1.18
C VAL A 124 7.88 -11.51 0.42
N ALA A 125 7.01 -12.49 0.15
CA ALA A 125 7.40 -13.68 -0.62
C ALA A 125 7.78 -13.35 -2.06
N THR A 126 7.09 -12.40 -2.69
CA THR A 126 7.41 -11.87 -4.02
C THR A 126 8.76 -11.15 -4.01
N LEU A 127 9.05 -10.34 -2.98
CA LEU A 127 10.35 -9.69 -2.79
C LEU A 127 11.48 -10.73 -2.67
N VAL A 128 11.30 -11.76 -1.85
CA VAL A 128 12.29 -12.84 -1.69
C VAL A 128 12.50 -13.62 -3.00
N ALA A 129 11.41 -13.86 -3.75
CA ALA A 129 11.53 -14.52 -5.06
C ALA A 129 12.31 -13.64 -6.05
N ALA A 130 12.01 -12.35 -6.12
CA ALA A 130 12.76 -11.40 -6.94
C ALA A 130 14.23 -11.29 -6.52
N ALA A 131 14.51 -11.22 -5.22
CA ALA A 131 15.87 -11.16 -4.68
C ALA A 131 16.72 -12.38 -5.09
N ARG A 132 16.12 -13.58 -5.06
CA ARG A 132 16.81 -14.81 -5.53
C ARG A 132 17.15 -14.78 -7.01
N VAL A 133 16.25 -14.29 -7.85
CA VAL A 133 16.49 -14.13 -9.29
C VAL A 133 17.59 -13.10 -9.51
N LEU A 134 17.51 -11.93 -8.86
CA LEU A 134 18.51 -10.86 -8.99
C LEU A 134 19.88 -11.30 -8.48
N ALA A 135 19.97 -12.05 -7.39
CA ALA A 135 21.23 -12.58 -6.89
C ALA A 135 21.86 -13.59 -7.87
N ALA A 136 21.05 -14.41 -8.55
CA ALA A 136 21.56 -15.34 -9.57
C ALA A 136 22.08 -14.62 -10.84
N MET A 137 21.67 -13.38 -11.05
CA MET A 137 22.10 -12.54 -12.18
C MET A 137 22.81 -11.26 -11.73
N GLU A 138 23.37 -11.23 -10.53
CA GLU A 138 23.97 -10.05 -9.91
C GLU A 138 25.03 -9.38 -10.81
N SER A 139 25.79 -10.19 -11.57
CA SER A 139 26.85 -9.70 -12.47
C SER A 139 26.35 -8.85 -13.65
N VAL A 140 25.05 -8.84 -13.92
CA VAL A 140 24.46 -8.00 -14.99
C VAL A 140 23.69 -6.79 -14.44
N LEU A 141 23.71 -6.58 -13.14
CA LEU A 141 23.19 -5.35 -12.53
C LEU A 141 24.21 -4.23 -12.71
N GLU A 142 23.76 -3.12 -13.25
CA GLU A 142 24.62 -1.96 -13.54
C GLU A 142 24.54 -0.91 -12.43
N THR A 143 23.54 -1.03 -11.53
CA THR A 143 23.31 -0.14 -10.39
C THR A 143 23.03 -0.97 -9.16
N ARG A 144 23.44 -0.47 -7.99
CA ARG A 144 23.13 -1.07 -6.69
C ARG A 144 21.60 -1.21 -6.51
N VAL A 145 21.19 -2.36 -5.99
CA VAL A 145 19.79 -2.67 -5.68
C VAL A 145 19.68 -2.97 -4.19
N ARG A 146 18.93 -2.18 -3.46
CA ARG A 146 18.57 -2.41 -2.07
C ARG A 146 17.20 -3.09 -2.01
N LEU A 147 17.14 -4.28 -1.42
CA LEU A 147 15.88 -4.99 -1.19
C LEU A 147 15.65 -5.11 0.31
N GLY A 148 14.46 -4.80 0.78
CA GLY A 148 14.19 -4.85 2.21
C GLY A 148 12.72 -4.98 2.56
N THR A 149 12.50 -5.34 3.83
CA THR A 149 11.18 -5.29 4.43
C THR A 149 11.07 -4.16 5.42
N VAL A 150 9.92 -3.52 5.46
CA VAL A 150 9.61 -2.41 6.37
C VAL A 150 8.48 -2.80 7.32
N SER A 151 8.47 -2.20 8.51
CA SER A 151 7.50 -2.49 9.57
C SER A 151 6.58 -1.31 9.82
N GLY A 152 5.37 -1.58 10.30
CA GLY A 152 4.43 -0.54 10.71
C GLY A 152 3.76 0.20 9.54
N GLU A 153 3.56 -0.46 8.43
CA GLU A 153 2.74 0.05 7.31
C GLU A 153 1.31 0.27 7.79
N GLU A 154 0.74 -0.75 8.43
CA GLU A 154 -0.64 -0.83 8.86
C GLU A 154 -1.02 0.18 9.95
N VAL A 155 -0.03 0.76 10.59
CA VAL A 155 -0.20 1.81 11.62
C VAL A 155 0.28 3.18 11.19
N GLY A 156 0.62 3.38 9.91
CA GLY A 156 0.91 4.68 9.32
C GLY A 156 2.27 4.82 8.64
N LEU A 157 2.73 3.80 7.92
CA LEU A 157 3.93 3.82 7.08
C LEU A 157 5.22 4.12 7.88
N VAL A 158 5.29 3.65 9.13
CA VAL A 158 6.35 4.04 10.08
C VAL A 158 7.73 3.62 9.58
N GLY A 159 7.86 2.35 9.19
CA GLY A 159 9.13 1.81 8.70
C GLY A 159 9.58 2.40 7.38
N ALA A 160 8.65 2.59 6.44
CA ALA A 160 8.97 3.20 5.15
C ALA A 160 9.39 4.68 5.31
N SER A 161 8.74 5.41 6.24
CA SER A 161 9.14 6.78 6.58
C SER A 161 10.54 6.81 7.17
N ALA A 162 10.82 5.96 8.15
CA ALA A 162 12.16 5.86 8.76
C ALA A 162 13.23 5.45 7.72
N LEU A 163 12.90 4.57 6.78
CA LEU A 163 13.84 4.20 5.72
C LEU A 163 14.10 5.38 4.77
N ALA A 164 13.05 6.08 4.32
CA ALA A 164 13.20 7.26 3.47
C ALA A 164 14.03 8.36 4.13
N ASP A 165 13.83 8.60 5.43
CA ASP A 165 14.58 9.59 6.20
C ASP A 165 16.06 9.18 6.42
N SER A 166 16.37 7.88 6.38
CA SER A 166 17.73 7.36 6.59
C SER A 166 18.58 7.31 5.32
N LEU A 167 17.95 7.39 4.15
CA LEU A 167 18.62 7.32 2.84
C LEU A 167 18.87 8.72 2.28
N ASP A 168 19.94 8.85 1.49
CA ASP A 168 20.07 9.97 0.57
C ASP A 168 19.07 9.79 -0.57
N THR A 169 17.91 10.43 -0.47
CA THR A 169 16.84 10.29 -1.47
C THR A 169 17.26 10.80 -2.85
N ASP A 170 18.27 11.67 -2.96
CA ASP A 170 18.80 12.09 -4.26
C ASP A 170 19.57 10.98 -4.96
N ALA A 171 20.13 10.05 -4.19
CA ALA A 171 20.80 8.86 -4.70
C ALA A 171 19.83 7.72 -5.07
N VAL A 172 18.57 7.77 -4.64
CA VAL A 172 17.55 6.75 -4.99
C VAL A 172 16.96 7.06 -6.36
N ARG A 173 17.21 6.19 -7.34
CA ARG A 173 16.74 6.33 -8.74
C ARG A 173 15.25 6.02 -8.88
N ALA A 174 14.79 4.97 -8.20
CA ALA A 174 13.39 4.55 -8.20
C ALA A 174 13.09 3.67 -6.99
N VAL A 175 11.83 3.65 -6.57
CA VAL A 175 11.31 2.72 -5.56
C VAL A 175 10.29 1.78 -6.19
N VAL A 176 10.43 0.48 -5.93
CA VAL A 176 9.44 -0.55 -6.25
C VAL A 176 8.82 -1.04 -4.94
N ASN A 177 7.57 -0.72 -4.72
CA ASN A 177 6.82 -1.15 -3.54
C ASN A 177 5.98 -2.38 -3.89
N LEU A 178 6.17 -3.48 -3.16
CA LEU A 178 5.46 -4.74 -3.34
C LEU A 178 4.39 -4.88 -2.27
N ASP A 179 3.25 -4.22 -2.48
CA ASP A 179 2.12 -4.29 -1.56
C ASP A 179 0.90 -4.86 -2.30
N GLY A 180 0.56 -6.08 -1.95
CA GLY A 180 -0.49 -6.86 -2.58
C GLY A 180 -0.07 -7.59 -3.86
N ALA A 181 1.21 -7.55 -4.24
CA ALA A 181 1.76 -8.42 -5.28
C ALA A 181 1.71 -9.89 -4.81
N GLY A 182 1.41 -10.82 -5.72
CA GLY A 182 1.29 -12.24 -5.37
C GLY A 182 -0.05 -12.68 -4.78
N ARG A 183 -0.94 -11.74 -4.47
CA ARG A 183 -2.25 -11.98 -3.88
C ARG A 183 -3.24 -12.60 -4.88
N TYR A 184 -3.24 -12.08 -6.11
CA TYR A 184 -4.07 -12.54 -7.22
C TYR A 184 -3.25 -12.64 -8.50
N ARG A 185 -3.75 -13.37 -9.49
CA ARG A 185 -3.00 -13.69 -10.70
C ARG A 185 -2.67 -12.48 -11.58
N THR A 186 -3.55 -11.50 -11.70
CA THR A 186 -3.30 -10.33 -12.54
C THR A 186 -2.45 -9.33 -11.78
N LEU A 187 -1.19 -9.16 -12.18
CA LEU A 187 -0.31 -8.11 -11.66
C LEU A 187 -0.80 -6.75 -12.14
N ARG A 188 -0.85 -5.79 -11.23
CA ARG A 188 -1.13 -4.37 -11.51
C ARG A 188 0.03 -3.51 -11.05
N ALA A 189 0.39 -2.52 -11.88
CA ALA A 189 1.35 -1.48 -11.53
C ALA A 189 0.65 -0.13 -11.40
N PHE A 190 0.79 0.53 -10.25
CA PHE A 190 0.35 1.91 -10.03
C PHE A 190 1.54 2.85 -10.25
N LEU A 191 1.42 3.77 -11.21
CA LEU A 191 2.53 4.65 -11.63
C LEU A 191 2.72 5.90 -10.75
N HIS A 192 1.77 6.24 -9.91
CA HIS A 192 1.83 7.33 -8.93
C HIS A 192 2.40 8.64 -9.49
N ALA A 193 1.79 9.20 -10.53
CA ALA A 193 2.24 10.43 -11.17
C ALA A 193 3.57 10.33 -11.93
N THR A 194 4.06 9.12 -12.20
CA THR A 194 5.33 8.90 -12.90
C THR A 194 5.09 8.04 -14.15
N PRO A 195 4.52 8.61 -15.23
CA PRO A 195 4.13 7.86 -16.43
C PRO A 195 5.31 7.19 -17.15
N ALA A 196 6.55 7.65 -16.93
CA ALA A 196 7.76 7.03 -17.51
C ALA A 196 7.98 5.57 -17.08
N PHE A 197 7.36 5.11 -15.98
CA PHE A 197 7.37 3.68 -15.65
C PHE A 197 6.61 2.82 -16.68
N ALA A 198 5.69 3.40 -17.46
CA ALA A 198 4.94 2.64 -18.45
C ALA A 198 5.84 2.03 -19.52
N ASP A 199 6.85 2.77 -20.00
CA ASP A 199 7.80 2.29 -21.02
C ASP A 199 8.65 1.14 -20.47
N VAL A 200 9.09 1.24 -19.21
CA VAL A 200 9.87 0.19 -18.54
C VAL A 200 9.00 -1.07 -18.32
N LEU A 201 7.76 -0.89 -17.91
CA LEU A 201 6.81 -2.00 -17.73
C LEU A 201 6.48 -2.68 -19.06
N ALA A 202 6.33 -1.94 -20.15
CA ALA A 202 6.12 -2.50 -21.50
C ALA A 202 7.31 -3.37 -21.93
N ALA A 203 8.54 -2.93 -21.67
CA ALA A 203 9.73 -3.76 -21.93
C ALA A 203 9.75 -5.04 -21.08
N VAL A 204 9.24 -4.99 -19.85
CA VAL A 204 9.09 -6.18 -19.00
C VAL A 204 8.02 -7.12 -19.55
N GLU A 205 6.87 -6.60 -20.00
CA GLU A 205 5.79 -7.37 -20.63
C GLU A 205 6.31 -8.12 -21.87
N ASP A 206 7.02 -7.41 -22.74
CA ASP A 206 7.60 -7.98 -23.97
C ASP A 206 8.62 -9.07 -23.65
N ALA A 207 9.51 -8.84 -22.69
CA ALA A 207 10.53 -9.81 -22.29
C ALA A 207 9.96 -11.05 -21.61
N ALA A 208 8.89 -10.90 -20.83
CA ALA A 208 8.26 -11.98 -20.09
C ALA A 208 7.17 -12.70 -20.88
N GLY A 209 6.62 -12.09 -21.91
CA GLY A 209 5.41 -12.54 -22.60
C GLY A 209 4.19 -12.58 -21.65
N HIS A 210 4.15 -11.70 -20.65
CA HIS A 210 3.13 -11.68 -19.61
C HIS A 210 2.58 -10.26 -19.41
N PRO A 211 1.26 -10.06 -19.52
CA PRO A 211 0.66 -8.73 -19.40
C PRO A 211 0.70 -8.21 -17.95
N ILE A 212 0.87 -6.91 -17.81
CA ILE A 212 0.78 -6.16 -16.55
C ILE A 212 -0.32 -5.10 -16.71
N ASP A 213 -1.25 -5.07 -15.78
CA ASP A 213 -2.32 -4.05 -15.78
C ASP A 213 -1.76 -2.72 -15.24
N VAL A 214 -1.46 -1.79 -16.14
CA VAL A 214 -0.80 -0.52 -15.81
C VAL A 214 -1.84 0.58 -15.64
N VAL A 215 -1.81 1.27 -14.49
CA VAL A 215 -2.73 2.37 -14.16
C VAL A 215 -1.98 3.56 -13.57
N ASP A 216 -2.26 4.77 -14.06
CA ASP A 216 -1.69 6.02 -13.50
C ASP A 216 -2.62 6.58 -12.42
N THR A 217 -2.78 5.83 -11.34
CA THR A 217 -3.52 6.26 -10.16
C THR A 217 -2.53 6.63 -9.06
N LEU A 218 -2.72 7.81 -8.48
CA LEU A 218 -1.96 8.28 -7.34
C LEU A 218 -2.77 8.04 -6.06
N HIS A 219 -2.18 7.38 -5.07
CA HIS A 219 -2.74 7.28 -3.72
C HIS A 219 -1.62 7.29 -2.66
N PRO A 220 -1.88 7.85 -1.46
CA PRO A 220 -0.87 8.04 -0.41
C PRO A 220 -0.92 6.96 0.69
N TYR A 221 -1.44 5.77 0.40
CA TYR A 221 -1.80 4.78 1.42
C TYR A 221 -0.99 3.48 1.28
N SER A 222 0.33 3.58 1.03
CA SER A 222 1.27 2.48 1.10
C SER A 222 2.73 2.99 1.12
N ASP A 223 3.69 2.12 1.34
CA ASP A 223 5.10 2.42 1.65
C ASP A 223 5.88 3.19 0.57
N HIS A 224 5.39 3.29 -0.66
CA HIS A 224 5.94 4.18 -1.69
C HIS A 224 5.76 5.67 -1.35
N TRP A 225 4.76 6.00 -0.52
CA TRP A 225 4.36 7.38 -0.27
C TRP A 225 5.43 8.27 0.39
N PRO A 226 6.17 7.84 1.44
CA PRO A 226 7.25 8.63 2.00
C PRO A 226 8.32 9.01 0.98
N PHE A 227 8.68 8.09 0.09
CA PHE A 227 9.65 8.33 -0.98
C PHE A 227 9.11 9.28 -2.05
N LEU A 228 7.86 9.08 -2.46
CA LEU A 228 7.20 9.94 -3.44
C LEU A 228 7.13 11.40 -2.96
N ARG A 229 6.83 11.62 -1.67
CA ARG A 229 6.88 12.94 -1.03
C ARG A 229 8.27 13.55 -1.03
N ALA A 230 9.31 12.76 -0.94
CA ALA A 230 10.70 13.19 -1.07
C ALA A 230 11.12 13.42 -2.53
N GLY A 231 10.22 13.26 -3.50
CA GLY A 231 10.49 13.45 -4.94
C GLY A 231 11.12 12.23 -5.61
N VAL A 232 11.21 11.09 -4.94
CA VAL A 232 11.73 9.86 -5.54
C VAL A 232 10.63 9.22 -6.40
N PRO A 233 10.90 8.86 -7.67
CA PRO A 233 9.94 8.12 -8.48
C PRO A 233 9.61 6.77 -7.84
N ALA A 234 8.33 6.42 -7.76
CA ALA A 234 7.91 5.18 -7.15
C ALA A 234 6.80 4.49 -7.95
N VAL A 235 6.88 3.18 -8.04
CA VAL A 235 5.84 2.30 -8.61
C VAL A 235 5.42 1.29 -7.55
N GLN A 236 4.11 1.07 -7.43
CA GLN A 236 3.61 0.00 -6.57
C GLN A 236 3.14 -1.17 -7.44
N LEU A 237 3.67 -2.36 -7.16
CA LEU A 237 3.17 -3.60 -7.69
C LEU A 237 2.12 -4.18 -6.73
N HIS A 238 0.94 -4.36 -7.25
CA HIS A 238 -0.24 -4.90 -6.60
C HIS A 238 -0.80 -6.05 -7.43
N SER A 239 -1.85 -6.69 -7.00
CA SER A 239 -2.57 -7.64 -7.84
C SER A 239 -4.07 -7.48 -7.70
N VAL A 240 -4.79 -7.80 -8.77
CA VAL A 240 -6.23 -7.57 -8.85
C VAL A 240 -6.98 -8.81 -9.29
N THR A 241 -8.24 -8.87 -8.89
CA THR A 241 -9.21 -9.84 -9.37
C THR A 241 -10.54 -9.13 -9.64
N PRO A 242 -11.26 -9.49 -10.72
CA PRO A 242 -12.56 -8.90 -11.00
C PRO A 242 -13.64 -9.29 -9.97
N GLU A 243 -13.45 -10.40 -9.27
CA GLU A 243 -14.55 -11.02 -8.51
C GLU A 243 -14.69 -10.53 -7.07
N ARG A 244 -13.57 -10.17 -6.37
CA ARG A 244 -13.59 -9.95 -4.91
C ARG A 244 -12.94 -8.63 -4.42
N GLY A 245 -12.47 -7.78 -5.30
CA GLY A 245 -11.80 -6.53 -4.92
C GLY A 245 -10.62 -6.81 -3.99
N ARG A 246 -10.60 -6.20 -2.79
CA ARG A 246 -9.53 -6.39 -1.82
C ARG A 246 -9.47 -7.81 -1.22
N GLY A 247 -10.53 -8.60 -1.37
CA GLY A 247 -10.60 -9.99 -0.93
C GLY A 247 -10.62 -10.13 0.59
N TRP A 248 -9.71 -10.96 1.15
CA TRP A 248 -9.65 -11.31 2.56
C TRP A 248 -8.72 -10.42 3.39
N GLY A 249 -7.88 -9.60 2.75
CA GLY A 249 -6.98 -8.68 3.45
C GLY A 249 -7.68 -7.82 4.48
N HIS A 250 -7.03 -7.57 5.62
CA HIS A 250 -7.60 -6.88 6.79
C HIS A 250 -8.77 -7.63 7.46
N THR A 251 -8.89 -8.93 7.27
CA THR A 251 -9.90 -9.76 7.94
C THR A 251 -9.26 -11.00 8.55
N GLN A 252 -9.99 -11.67 9.46
CA GLN A 252 -9.56 -12.95 10.05
C GLN A 252 -9.35 -14.07 9.01
N ALA A 253 -9.81 -13.88 7.78
CA ALA A 253 -9.65 -14.85 6.69
C ALA A 253 -8.41 -14.57 5.82
N ASP A 254 -7.55 -13.65 6.21
CA ASP A 254 -6.25 -13.43 5.56
C ASP A 254 -5.27 -14.50 6.01
N THR A 255 -5.33 -15.65 5.35
CA THR A 255 -4.63 -16.89 5.73
C THR A 255 -3.94 -17.55 4.53
N ARG A 256 -2.89 -18.35 4.82
CA ARG A 256 -1.99 -18.98 3.82
C ARG A 256 -2.66 -19.94 2.85
N ASP A 257 -3.78 -20.52 3.21
CA ASP A 257 -4.56 -21.42 2.34
C ASP A 257 -5.09 -20.75 1.06
N LYS A 258 -5.07 -19.41 1.02
CA LYS A 258 -5.50 -18.61 -0.13
C LYS A 258 -4.36 -18.20 -1.08
N VAL A 259 -3.13 -18.55 -0.72
CA VAL A 259 -1.93 -18.16 -1.48
C VAL A 259 -1.59 -19.21 -2.53
N ASP A 260 -1.44 -18.78 -3.79
CA ASP A 260 -0.95 -19.64 -4.87
C ASP A 260 0.55 -19.39 -5.11
N ALA A 261 1.37 -20.42 -4.84
CA ALA A 261 2.82 -20.34 -5.02
C ALA A 261 3.26 -20.09 -6.48
N ARG A 262 2.41 -20.36 -7.47
CA ARG A 262 2.70 -20.05 -8.88
C ARG A 262 2.62 -18.57 -9.12
N THR A 263 1.58 -17.92 -8.59
CA THR A 263 1.42 -16.46 -8.65
C THR A 263 2.59 -15.74 -7.97
N LEU A 264 3.05 -16.23 -6.80
CA LEU A 264 4.22 -15.66 -6.13
C LEU A 264 5.49 -15.73 -6.99
N ARG A 265 5.74 -16.88 -7.65
CA ARG A 265 6.90 -17.02 -8.54
C ARG A 265 6.80 -16.15 -9.78
N GLU A 266 5.63 -16.08 -10.38
CA GLU A 266 5.34 -15.27 -11.58
C GLU A 266 5.55 -13.78 -11.28
N HIS A 267 4.97 -13.26 -10.21
CA HIS A 267 5.15 -11.88 -9.80
C HIS A 267 6.58 -11.58 -9.33
N GLY A 268 7.24 -12.53 -8.67
CA GLY A 268 8.65 -12.41 -8.30
C GLY A 268 9.57 -12.30 -9.52
N MET A 269 9.30 -13.07 -10.59
CA MET A 269 10.02 -12.95 -11.86
C MET A 269 9.78 -11.58 -12.52
N LEU A 270 8.52 -11.13 -12.60
CA LEU A 270 8.16 -9.82 -13.19
C LEU A 270 8.78 -8.68 -12.40
N ALA A 271 8.75 -8.74 -11.06
CA ALA A 271 9.42 -7.77 -10.20
C ALA A 271 10.94 -7.75 -10.41
N ALA A 272 11.58 -8.92 -10.54
CA ALA A 272 13.02 -9.00 -10.83
C ALA A 272 13.38 -8.39 -12.19
N LEU A 273 12.57 -8.64 -13.22
CA LEU A 273 12.77 -8.03 -14.54
C LEU A 273 12.60 -6.51 -14.48
N LEU A 274 11.57 -6.02 -13.79
CA LEU A 274 11.38 -4.57 -13.60
C LEU A 274 12.58 -3.94 -12.88
N VAL A 275 13.04 -4.53 -11.79
CA VAL A 275 14.20 -4.04 -11.04
C VAL A 275 15.46 -4.05 -11.88
N ARG A 276 15.69 -5.11 -12.67
CA ARG A 276 16.81 -5.18 -13.60
C ARG A 276 16.77 -4.03 -14.62
N GLU A 277 15.62 -3.75 -15.22
CA GLU A 277 15.49 -2.65 -16.18
C GLU A 277 15.72 -1.29 -15.51
N LEU A 278 15.23 -1.08 -14.29
CA LEU A 278 15.47 0.12 -13.50
C LEU A 278 16.92 0.27 -13.05
N ALA A 279 17.65 -0.85 -12.89
CA ALA A 279 19.06 -0.88 -12.50
C ALA A 279 20.04 -0.69 -13.68
N ARG A 280 19.57 -0.53 -14.91
CA ARG A 280 20.42 -0.21 -16.08
C ARG A 280 20.90 1.24 -15.99
N GLU A 281 22.12 1.50 -16.41
CA GLU A 281 22.69 2.86 -16.40
C GLU A 281 21.91 3.85 -17.29
N ASP A 282 21.42 3.37 -18.44
CA ASP A 282 20.70 4.17 -19.42
C ASP A 282 19.21 4.39 -19.08
N THR A 283 18.66 3.69 -18.09
CA THR A 283 17.27 3.90 -17.64
C THR A 283 17.19 5.10 -16.72
N THR A 284 16.37 6.08 -17.08
CA THR A 284 16.13 7.27 -16.26
C THR A 284 14.64 7.47 -16.04
N ILE A 285 14.22 7.52 -14.78
CA ILE A 285 12.85 7.85 -14.40
C ILE A 285 12.82 9.29 -13.88
N PRO A 286 12.11 10.20 -14.56
CA PRO A 286 12.03 11.59 -14.12
C PRO A 286 11.37 11.74 -12.75
N ARG A 287 11.92 12.64 -11.93
CA ARG A 287 11.34 12.98 -10.62
C ARG A 287 10.16 13.93 -10.78
N ALA A 288 9.07 13.68 -10.08
CA ALA A 288 7.99 14.64 -9.96
C ALA A 288 8.32 15.63 -8.84
N SER A 289 8.09 16.92 -9.10
CA SER A 289 8.20 17.91 -8.02
C SER A 289 7.08 17.74 -7.00
N GLN A 290 7.32 18.14 -5.74
CA GLN A 290 6.28 18.16 -4.71
C GLN A 290 5.06 19.02 -5.14
N ALA A 291 5.31 20.10 -5.87
CA ALA A 291 4.24 20.96 -6.40
C ALA A 291 3.38 20.20 -7.44
N THR A 292 4.01 19.43 -8.32
CA THR A 292 3.30 18.58 -9.30
C THR A 292 2.47 17.51 -8.60
N LEU A 293 3.05 16.82 -7.61
CA LEU A 293 2.37 15.79 -6.83
C LEU A 293 1.17 16.36 -6.07
N ARG A 294 1.37 17.48 -5.37
CA ARG A 294 0.32 18.22 -4.67
C ARG A 294 -0.82 18.60 -5.62
N GLN A 295 -0.49 19.17 -6.78
CA GLN A 295 -1.50 19.60 -7.75
C GLN A 295 -2.32 18.41 -8.25
N ARG A 296 -1.70 17.29 -8.59
CA ARG A 296 -2.42 16.08 -9.03
C ARG A 296 -3.37 15.53 -7.96
N LEU A 297 -2.99 15.54 -6.68
CA LEU A 297 -3.88 15.16 -5.58
C LEU A 297 -5.05 16.12 -5.41
N VAL A 298 -4.82 17.42 -5.61
CA VAL A 298 -5.88 18.44 -5.59
C VAL A 298 -6.84 18.24 -6.75
N ASP A 299 -6.33 18.05 -7.97
CA ASP A 299 -7.12 17.83 -9.19
C ASP A 299 -7.93 16.53 -9.12
N ALA A 300 -7.40 15.51 -8.47
CA ALA A 300 -8.10 14.26 -8.17
C ALA A 300 -9.11 14.38 -7.01
N GLY A 301 -9.31 15.58 -6.44
CA GLY A 301 -10.26 15.81 -5.34
C GLY A 301 -9.85 15.19 -3.99
N MET A 302 -8.61 14.69 -3.86
CA MET A 302 -8.16 13.94 -2.69
C MET A 302 -7.82 14.80 -1.47
N ARG A 303 -7.53 16.10 -1.64
CA ARG A 303 -7.08 16.98 -0.55
C ARG A 303 -8.01 16.93 0.68
N SER A 304 -9.31 17.09 0.47
CA SER A 304 -10.27 17.13 1.59
C SER A 304 -10.32 15.79 2.36
N GLY A 305 -10.21 14.68 1.64
CA GLY A 305 -10.16 13.35 2.22
C GLY A 305 -8.87 13.09 3.00
N MET A 306 -7.73 13.48 2.43
CA MET A 306 -6.42 13.36 3.08
C MET A 306 -6.32 14.22 4.34
N VAL A 307 -6.86 15.45 4.32
CA VAL A 307 -6.96 16.31 5.53
C VAL A 307 -7.84 15.65 6.59
N ALA A 308 -9.00 15.13 6.21
CA ALA A 308 -9.87 14.42 7.14
C ALA A 308 -9.22 13.15 7.72
N ALA A 309 -8.42 12.44 6.92
CA ALA A 309 -7.67 11.26 7.33
C ALA A 309 -6.40 11.56 8.14
N ASP A 310 -5.99 12.84 8.23
CA ASP A 310 -4.75 13.29 8.88
C ASP A 310 -3.47 12.79 8.19
N VAL A 311 -3.51 12.74 6.84
CA VAL A 311 -2.36 12.30 6.01
C VAL A 311 -1.93 13.34 4.98
N TRP A 312 -2.58 14.51 4.94
CA TRP A 312 -2.14 15.63 4.13
C TRP A 312 -0.87 16.25 4.71
N PRO A 313 0.24 16.38 3.95
CA PRO A 313 1.47 16.97 4.47
C PRO A 313 1.27 18.43 4.91
N ALA A 314 1.60 18.75 6.15
CA ALA A 314 1.45 20.12 6.69
C ALA A 314 2.27 21.16 5.89
N ALA A 315 3.39 20.75 5.29
CA ALA A 315 4.22 21.62 4.45
C ALA A 315 3.56 22.03 3.12
N TRP A 316 2.40 21.47 2.81
CA TRP A 316 1.67 21.76 1.55
C TRP A 316 0.51 22.75 1.72
N ASP A 317 0.24 23.20 2.92
CA ASP A 317 -0.79 24.23 3.23
C ASP A 317 -0.33 25.67 2.98
#